data_b246fcc04b5fb8d1df23f8ad3410a208
#
_entry.id   b246fcc04b5fb8d1df23f8ad3410a208
#
_cell.length_a   1.000
_cell.length_b   1.000
_cell.length_c   1.000
_cell.angle_alpha   90.00
_cell.angle_beta   90.00
_cell.angle_gamma   90.00
#
_symmetry.space_group_name_H-M   'P 1'
#
loop_
_entity.id
_entity.type
_entity.pdbx_description
1 polymer ?
#
loop_
_entity_poly.entity_id
_entity_poly.type
_entity_poly.pdbx_seq_one_letter_code
_entity_poly.pdbx_strand_id
1 'polypeptide(L)'
;MKAAIKILLSLMLSFWFFNLSFFSQMSFASTIILGGDMNEVIEIEQNQSFTIPASGLKKLAFRFASPTSFKSSTVSQEVKDYNLSYNPKPTSVEIETDSFGNRFTKVTWLNINGNAEIRGRLNVAMNISLKELISTALFPLKEIDQKEKRFLSPTPLTQADNIRIKALAANLAKGADTEESAVIQILNWVVDNVKYTTNPPHYDALYTLDTGTGNCQNFSHLSIALLRAVGIPAKVVGGITLNKSWKVPLKNGSLVQSIGQGGHAWLEVYFPDIGWVPYDAQQSHLFVSPRHIKQTTGLDARDINDSWLASPTLPPFREDIQANFVRDDIKLSLKDIRSNPSNYILTNAIVAHVAKPVVEIPQPERPTPKPTKAMERVEFGNMDFPSMVDIFANTKGEGRGYKTLDKETAEYVTAEYIYAQAFSIARPLKVEEITLAMHKFGGRAGSLWIDVVKDDKGKPGMEGVRSFPLNLDTIKYFPGYKWFPFRFAKESPDKYIQGQASDNPVLTSGRYWIILRCSKDAIVNWFYIPGNPYGDADDTRSTSQGIDWSDILNYDFNFKVAGVFLE
;
A
#
# COMPACT_ATOMS: atom_id res chain seq x y z
N MET A 1 -21.83 -30.89 52.97
CA MET A 1 -20.58 -31.19 52.26
C MET A 1 -20.76 -31.69 50.83
N LYS A 2 -21.67 -32.63 50.51
CA LYS A 2 -21.87 -33.13 49.12
C LYS A 2 -22.49 -32.12 48.12
N ALA A 3 -23.26 -31.13 48.58
CA ALA A 3 -23.85 -30.09 47.71
C ALA A 3 -22.84 -28.99 47.30
N ALA A 4 -21.92 -28.62 48.19
CA ALA A 4 -20.91 -27.62 47.92
C ALA A 4 -19.85 -28.09 46.88
N ILE A 5 -19.54 -29.39 46.88
CA ILE A 5 -18.60 -29.98 45.92
C ILE A 5 -19.19 -30.05 44.51
N LYS A 6 -20.50 -30.27 44.35
CA LYS A 6 -21.16 -30.24 43.04
C LYS A 6 -21.22 -28.84 42.42
N ILE A 7 -21.38 -27.81 43.22
CA ILE A 7 -21.38 -26.41 42.73
C ILE A 7 -19.96 -25.97 42.32
N LEU A 8 -18.93 -26.38 43.09
CA LEU A 8 -17.55 -26.08 42.74
C LEU A 8 -17.09 -26.80 41.46
N LEU A 9 -17.49 -28.06 41.25
CA LEU A 9 -17.19 -28.79 40.01
C LEU A 9 -17.94 -28.22 38.81
N SER A 10 -19.17 -27.73 38.97
CA SER A 10 -19.95 -27.10 37.93
C SER A 10 -19.34 -25.73 37.51
N LEU A 11 -18.84 -24.97 38.48
CA LEU A 11 -18.16 -23.71 38.22
C LEU A 11 -16.77 -23.89 37.58
N MET A 12 -16.02 -24.91 37.95
CA MET A 12 -14.74 -25.22 37.28
C MET A 12 -14.94 -25.75 35.86
N LEU A 13 -15.94 -26.57 35.59
CA LEU A 13 -16.26 -27.00 34.23
C LEU A 13 -16.75 -25.84 33.36
N SER A 14 -17.51 -24.87 33.88
CA SER A 14 -17.94 -23.68 33.16
C SER A 14 -16.75 -22.77 32.83
N PHE A 15 -15.75 -22.68 33.74
CA PHE A 15 -14.53 -21.87 33.51
C PHE A 15 -13.59 -22.50 32.46
N TRP A 16 -13.60 -23.84 32.34
CA TRP A 16 -12.84 -24.56 31.32
C TRP A 16 -13.47 -24.43 29.91
N PHE A 17 -14.80 -24.44 29.83
CA PHE A 17 -15.51 -24.25 28.57
C PHE A 17 -15.46 -22.78 28.10
N PHE A 18 -15.33 -21.79 28.99
CA PHE A 18 -15.21 -20.38 28.62
C PHE A 18 -13.81 -20.01 28.12
N ASN A 19 -12.76 -20.77 28.50
CA ASN A 19 -11.39 -20.52 28.00
C ASN A 19 -11.06 -21.23 26.68
N LEU A 20 -11.93 -22.10 26.17
CA LEU A 20 -11.75 -22.77 24.88
C LEU A 20 -12.38 -22.00 23.71
N SER A 21 -13.09 -20.90 23.97
CA SER A 21 -13.76 -20.09 22.94
C SER A 21 -12.98 -18.86 22.50
N PHE A 22 -11.77 -18.63 23.01
CA PHE A 22 -10.87 -17.54 22.59
C PHE A 22 -9.71 -18.01 21.74
N PHE A 23 -9.87 -19.07 20.96
CA PHE A 23 -9.10 -19.17 19.73
C PHE A 23 -9.77 -18.24 18.73
N SER A 24 -9.40 -16.95 18.77
CA SER A 24 -9.58 -16.06 17.63
C SER A 24 -9.03 -16.82 16.42
N GLN A 25 -9.89 -17.13 15.47
CA GLN A 25 -9.44 -17.59 14.15
C GLN A 25 -8.48 -16.51 13.64
N MET A 26 -7.19 -16.78 13.72
CA MET A 26 -6.21 -16.00 13.01
C MET A 26 -6.58 -16.13 11.54
N SER A 27 -7.10 -15.05 10.98
CA SER A 27 -7.18 -14.89 9.53
C SER A 27 -5.75 -15.02 9.04
N PHE A 28 -5.43 -16.12 8.38
CA PHE A 28 -4.12 -16.30 7.78
C PHE A 28 -4.06 -15.40 6.57
N ALA A 29 -3.45 -14.27 6.72
CA ALA A 29 -3.11 -13.41 5.63
C ALA A 29 -2.11 -14.11 4.71
N SER A 30 -2.24 -13.90 3.43
CA SER A 30 -1.37 -14.50 2.45
C SER A 30 -0.44 -13.45 1.82
N THR A 31 0.83 -13.79 1.69
CA THR A 31 1.77 -13.02 0.89
C THR A 31 1.80 -13.59 -0.53
N ILE A 32 1.44 -12.78 -1.49
CA ILE A 32 1.52 -13.13 -2.92
C ILE A 32 2.93 -12.82 -3.40
N ILE A 33 3.63 -13.82 -3.92
CA ILE A 33 4.94 -13.66 -4.52
C ILE A 33 4.79 -13.66 -6.03
N LEU A 34 5.22 -12.57 -6.64
CA LEU A 34 5.24 -12.42 -8.08
C LEU A 34 6.63 -12.70 -8.64
N GLY A 35 6.65 -13.19 -9.88
CA GLY A 35 7.87 -13.31 -10.66
C GLY A 35 7.64 -12.85 -12.09
N GLY A 36 8.70 -12.40 -12.75
CA GLY A 36 8.66 -11.91 -14.11
C GLY A 36 9.27 -10.53 -14.27
N ASP A 37 9.02 -9.90 -15.39
CA ASP A 37 9.67 -8.67 -15.78
C ASP A 37 8.65 -7.56 -16.08
N MET A 38 9.04 -6.33 -15.76
CA MET A 38 8.34 -5.12 -16.14
C MET A 38 9.33 -4.22 -16.89
N ASN A 39 8.98 -3.83 -18.13
CA ASN A 39 9.85 -3.00 -18.96
C ASN A 39 9.05 -1.85 -19.53
N GLU A 40 9.39 -0.65 -19.12
CA GLU A 40 8.68 0.55 -19.49
C GLU A 40 9.58 1.61 -20.10
N VAL A 41 9.00 2.40 -20.99
CA VAL A 41 9.58 3.67 -21.49
C VAL A 41 8.54 4.73 -21.29
N ILE A 42 8.88 5.72 -20.50
CA ILE A 42 7.95 6.74 -20.01
C ILE A 42 8.49 8.12 -20.38
N GLU A 43 7.65 8.92 -21.02
CA GLU A 43 7.85 10.34 -21.19
C GLU A 43 7.12 11.07 -20.07
N ILE A 44 7.84 11.86 -19.30
CA ILE A 44 7.30 12.58 -18.14
C ILE A 44 7.46 14.07 -18.38
N GLU A 45 6.38 14.82 -18.23
CA GLU A 45 6.40 16.27 -18.13
C GLU A 45 6.04 16.68 -16.70
N GLN A 46 6.94 17.40 -16.03
CA GLN A 46 6.79 17.89 -14.67
C GLN A 46 6.78 19.42 -14.73
N ASN A 47 5.65 20.02 -14.37
CA ASN A 47 5.45 21.46 -14.34
C ASN A 47 5.41 21.96 -12.90
N GLN A 48 6.36 22.79 -12.53
CA GLN A 48 6.49 23.39 -11.21
C GLN A 48 6.28 24.89 -11.32
N SER A 49 5.35 25.44 -10.56
CA SER A 49 4.97 26.86 -10.67
C SER A 49 4.86 27.54 -9.32
N PHE A 50 5.25 28.81 -9.28
CA PHE A 50 5.13 29.71 -8.15
C PHE A 50 4.22 30.87 -8.52
N THR A 51 3.19 31.10 -7.72
CA THR A 51 2.30 32.25 -7.87
C THR A 51 2.89 33.43 -7.12
N ILE A 52 3.48 34.38 -7.87
CA ILE A 52 4.15 35.54 -7.29
C ILE A 52 3.11 36.59 -6.91
N PRO A 53 3.16 37.17 -5.68
CA PRO A 53 2.27 38.25 -5.28
C PRO A 53 2.46 39.50 -6.14
N ALA A 54 1.43 40.35 -6.28
CA ALA A 54 1.46 41.57 -7.08
C ALA A 54 2.59 42.54 -6.68
N SER A 55 3.04 42.49 -5.42
CA SER A 55 4.19 43.27 -4.93
C SER A 55 5.54 42.77 -5.44
N GLY A 56 5.57 41.63 -6.16
CA GLY A 56 6.79 40.96 -6.56
C GLY A 56 7.56 40.30 -5.41
N LEU A 57 8.65 39.65 -5.76
CA LEU A 57 9.64 39.11 -4.82
C LEU A 57 11.02 39.65 -5.15
N LYS A 58 11.76 40.02 -4.12
CA LYS A 58 13.18 40.40 -4.26
C LYS A 58 14.05 39.22 -4.66
N LYS A 59 13.70 38.02 -4.15
CA LYS A 59 14.39 36.77 -4.43
C LYS A 59 13.43 35.60 -4.33
N LEU A 60 13.53 34.69 -5.29
CA LEU A 60 13.01 33.34 -5.23
C LEU A 60 14.14 32.39 -5.62
N ALA A 61 14.48 31.45 -4.76
CA ALA A 61 15.42 30.39 -5.05
C ALA A 61 14.75 29.04 -4.78
N PHE A 62 14.76 28.17 -5.76
CA PHE A 62 14.18 26.83 -5.70
C PHE A 62 15.24 25.80 -6.03
N ARG A 63 15.38 24.81 -5.15
CA ARG A 63 16.29 23.68 -5.28
C ARG A 63 15.45 22.41 -5.37
N PHE A 64 15.55 21.70 -6.47
CA PHE A 64 14.76 20.49 -6.73
C PHE A 64 15.64 19.37 -7.27
N ALA A 65 15.20 18.15 -7.03
CA ALA A 65 15.92 16.94 -7.42
C ALA A 65 15.90 16.76 -8.95
N SER A 66 17.03 16.33 -9.49
CA SER A 66 17.17 15.90 -10.88
C SER A 66 17.26 14.37 -10.91
N PRO A 67 16.38 13.67 -11.63
CA PRO A 67 16.44 12.22 -11.70
C PRO A 67 17.74 11.74 -12.33
N THR A 68 18.27 10.62 -11.83
CA THR A 68 19.53 10.03 -12.30
C THR A 68 19.34 8.56 -12.66
N SER A 69 20.20 8.06 -13.55
CA SER A 69 20.25 6.63 -13.86
C SER A 69 20.83 5.85 -12.68
N PHE A 70 20.27 4.69 -12.38
CA PHE A 70 20.80 3.77 -11.37
C PHE A 70 20.46 2.33 -11.71
N LYS A 71 21.15 1.40 -11.05
CA LYS A 71 20.89 -0.02 -11.15
C LYS A 71 21.03 -0.67 -9.78
N SER A 72 20.03 -1.45 -9.39
CA SER A 72 20.04 -2.33 -8.23
C SER A 72 19.88 -3.79 -8.67
N SER A 73 19.72 -4.69 -7.71
CA SER A 73 19.53 -6.13 -7.98
C SER A 73 18.28 -6.43 -8.79
N THR A 74 17.22 -5.66 -8.57
CA THR A 74 15.89 -5.89 -9.17
C THR A 74 15.39 -4.75 -10.03
N VAL A 75 15.93 -3.53 -9.86
CA VAL A 75 15.46 -2.32 -10.54
C VAL A 75 16.59 -1.65 -11.30
N SER A 76 16.34 -1.28 -12.54
CA SER A 76 17.21 -0.43 -13.35
C SER A 76 16.40 0.74 -13.90
N GLN A 77 16.86 1.95 -13.64
CA GLN A 77 16.34 3.19 -14.18
C GLN A 77 17.41 3.82 -15.10
N GLU A 78 17.07 4.08 -16.34
CA GLU A 78 17.90 4.80 -17.29
C GLU A 78 17.22 6.10 -17.67
N VAL A 79 17.81 7.21 -17.28
CA VAL A 79 17.39 8.55 -17.70
C VAL A 79 18.07 8.87 -19.03
N LYS A 80 17.30 8.94 -20.11
CA LYS A 80 17.82 9.17 -21.46
C LYS A 80 17.98 10.64 -21.77
N ASP A 81 16.93 11.41 -21.47
CA ASP A 81 16.89 12.85 -21.70
C ASP A 81 16.25 13.54 -20.49
N TYR A 82 16.83 14.64 -20.07
CA TYR A 82 16.25 15.50 -19.05
C TYR A 82 16.47 16.96 -19.45
N ASN A 83 15.41 17.63 -19.89
CA ASN A 83 15.45 18.99 -20.41
C ASN A 83 14.61 19.91 -19.52
N LEU A 84 15.20 21.03 -19.12
CA LEU A 84 14.54 22.04 -18.31
C LEU A 84 14.33 23.32 -19.12
N SER A 85 13.14 23.89 -18.99
CA SER A 85 12.83 25.23 -19.51
C SER A 85 12.23 26.07 -18.38
N TYR A 86 12.40 27.37 -18.47
CA TYR A 86 12.07 28.33 -17.41
C TYR A 86 11.30 29.50 -17.96
N ASN A 87 10.28 29.94 -17.27
CA ASN A 87 9.53 31.14 -17.59
C ASN A 87 9.17 31.91 -16.31
N PRO A 88 9.64 33.16 -16.11
CA PRO A 88 10.62 33.86 -16.92
C PRO A 88 12.03 33.25 -16.81
N LYS A 89 12.94 33.69 -17.66
CA LYS A 89 14.36 33.27 -17.59
C LYS A 89 14.93 33.60 -16.20
N PRO A 90 15.54 32.63 -15.49
CA PRO A 90 16.11 32.84 -14.17
C PRO A 90 17.39 33.69 -14.23
N THR A 91 17.72 34.28 -13.08
CA THR A 91 18.99 35.01 -12.89
C THR A 91 20.18 34.05 -12.86
N SER A 92 20.03 32.90 -12.22
CA SER A 92 21.05 31.84 -12.23
C SER A 92 20.41 30.45 -12.19
N VAL A 93 21.13 29.49 -12.77
CA VAL A 93 20.86 28.04 -12.64
C VAL A 93 22.17 27.38 -12.25
N GLU A 94 22.15 26.68 -11.13
CA GLU A 94 23.29 25.98 -10.57
C GLU A 94 22.95 24.49 -10.45
N ILE A 95 23.94 23.62 -10.69
CA ILE A 95 23.80 22.17 -10.49
C ILE A 95 24.67 21.79 -9.30
N GLU A 96 24.06 21.16 -8.31
CA GLU A 96 24.71 20.71 -7.07
C GLU A 96 24.71 19.19 -7.02
N THR A 97 25.78 18.60 -6.50
CA THR A 97 25.83 17.16 -6.15
C THR A 97 26.15 17.04 -4.68
N ASP A 98 25.33 16.32 -3.95
CA ASP A 98 25.52 16.12 -2.51
C ASP A 98 26.42 14.90 -2.19
N SER A 99 26.64 14.64 -0.90
CA SER A 99 27.47 13.52 -0.42
C SER A 99 26.88 12.13 -0.68
N PHE A 100 25.61 12.04 -1.05
CA PHE A 100 24.95 10.80 -1.45
C PHE A 100 24.96 10.57 -2.97
N GLY A 101 25.48 11.53 -3.73
CA GLY A 101 25.48 11.52 -5.18
C GLY A 101 24.16 12.01 -5.80
N ASN A 102 23.25 12.57 -5.02
CA ASN A 102 22.05 13.19 -5.53
C ASN A 102 22.40 14.45 -6.31
N ARG A 103 21.75 14.61 -7.44
CA ARG A 103 21.91 15.78 -8.28
C ARG A 103 20.70 16.70 -8.11
N PHE A 104 20.97 17.97 -7.77
CA PHE A 104 19.95 19.01 -7.62
C PHE A 104 20.19 20.13 -8.59
N THR A 105 19.10 20.69 -9.10
CA THR A 105 19.11 21.95 -9.84
C THR A 105 18.59 23.05 -8.93
N LYS A 106 19.37 24.11 -8.75
CA LYS A 106 19.00 25.30 -8.00
C LYS A 106 18.79 26.46 -8.97
N VAL A 107 17.60 26.99 -8.99
CA VAL A 107 17.18 28.08 -9.86
C VAL A 107 16.90 29.31 -9.02
N THR A 108 17.44 30.46 -9.42
CA THR A 108 17.25 31.73 -8.68
C THR A 108 16.72 32.82 -9.61
N TRP A 109 15.70 33.50 -9.15
CA TRP A 109 15.18 34.73 -9.72
C TRP A 109 15.37 35.88 -8.73
N LEU A 110 15.84 37.01 -9.22
CA LEU A 110 15.95 38.27 -8.48
C LEU A 110 14.95 39.26 -9.06
N ASN A 111 14.26 39.99 -8.18
CA ASN A 111 13.29 41.06 -8.53
C ASN A 111 12.20 40.55 -9.51
N ILE A 112 11.58 39.44 -9.20
CA ILE A 112 10.55 38.82 -10.03
C ILE A 112 9.16 39.41 -9.71
N ASN A 113 8.44 39.83 -10.78
CA ASN A 113 7.12 40.46 -10.69
C ASN A 113 5.98 39.64 -11.35
N GLY A 114 6.29 38.51 -11.95
CA GLY A 114 5.32 37.58 -12.56
C GLY A 114 5.55 36.17 -12.11
N ASN A 115 4.56 35.31 -12.33
CA ASN A 115 4.66 33.90 -11.97
C ASN A 115 5.92 33.25 -12.54
N ALA A 116 6.52 32.34 -11.78
CA ALA A 116 7.65 31.55 -12.20
C ALA A 116 7.23 30.12 -12.50
N GLU A 117 7.67 29.60 -13.62
CA GLU A 117 7.41 28.24 -14.06
C GLU A 117 8.71 27.54 -14.45
N ILE A 118 8.82 26.27 -14.06
CA ILE A 118 9.86 25.35 -14.50
C ILE A 118 9.14 24.17 -15.14
N ARG A 119 9.49 23.88 -16.38
CA ARG A 119 8.99 22.70 -17.07
C ARG A 119 10.14 21.75 -17.33
N GLY A 120 10.07 20.58 -16.68
CA GLY A 120 10.98 19.45 -16.90
C GLY A 120 10.37 18.44 -17.85
N ARG A 121 11.12 18.04 -18.89
CA ARG A 121 10.77 16.89 -19.74
C ARG A 121 11.82 15.82 -19.58
N LEU A 122 11.35 14.61 -19.33
CA LEU A 122 12.17 13.48 -18.95
C LEU A 122 11.76 12.23 -19.73
N ASN A 123 12.73 11.57 -20.36
CA ASN A 123 12.56 10.24 -20.93
C ASN A 123 13.26 9.21 -20.05
N VAL A 124 12.50 8.26 -19.50
CA VAL A 124 13.00 7.24 -18.58
C VAL A 124 12.68 5.85 -19.11
N ALA A 125 13.67 4.97 -19.11
CA ALA A 125 13.46 3.54 -19.26
C ALA A 125 13.57 2.87 -17.90
N MET A 126 12.49 2.16 -17.49
CA MET A 126 12.42 1.40 -16.25
C MET A 126 12.39 -0.09 -16.57
N ASN A 127 13.28 -0.83 -15.90
CA ASN A 127 13.28 -2.28 -16.00
C ASN A 127 13.31 -2.86 -14.60
N ILE A 128 12.32 -3.69 -14.29
CA ILE A 128 12.24 -4.42 -13.04
C ILE A 128 12.20 -5.90 -13.36
N SER A 129 13.03 -6.68 -12.69
CA SER A 129 13.06 -8.12 -12.80
C SER A 129 12.80 -8.74 -11.44
N LEU A 130 11.61 -9.29 -11.26
CA LEU A 130 11.19 -10.01 -10.05
C LEU A 130 11.62 -11.46 -10.17
N LYS A 131 12.91 -11.68 -10.13
CA LYS A 131 13.52 -13.02 -10.02
C LYS A 131 13.82 -13.32 -8.55
N GLU A 132 13.94 -14.60 -8.28
CA GLU A 132 14.39 -15.05 -6.97
C GLU A 132 15.81 -14.52 -6.68
N LEU A 133 15.95 -13.83 -5.56
CA LEU A 133 17.25 -13.40 -5.03
C LEU A 133 17.61 -14.33 -3.87
N ILE A 134 18.80 -14.87 -3.88
CA ILE A 134 19.29 -15.75 -2.83
C ILE A 134 20.21 -14.93 -1.92
N SER A 135 19.88 -14.84 -0.64
CA SER A 135 20.71 -14.24 0.37
C SER A 135 21.20 -15.30 1.37
N THR A 136 22.47 -15.25 1.69
CA THR A 136 23.11 -16.05 2.75
C THR A 136 23.34 -15.25 4.03
N ALA A 137 22.92 -14.00 4.05
CA ALA A 137 23.10 -13.09 5.17
C ALA A 137 22.35 -13.58 6.41
N LEU A 138 23.11 -13.97 7.42
CA LEU A 138 22.58 -14.33 8.74
C LEU A 138 22.23 -13.07 9.54
N PHE A 139 21.33 -13.21 10.47
CA PHE A 139 20.98 -12.13 11.38
C PHE A 139 21.32 -12.56 12.83
N PRO A 140 21.91 -11.66 13.66
CA PRO A 140 22.38 -10.28 13.35
C PRO A 140 23.55 -10.25 12.36
N LEU A 141 23.60 -9.18 11.56
CA LEU A 141 24.71 -8.96 10.62
C LEU A 141 26.05 -8.85 11.36
N LYS A 142 27.05 -9.62 10.93
CA LYS A 142 28.40 -9.59 11.51
C LYS A 142 29.31 -8.62 10.79
N GLU A 143 29.17 -8.53 9.49
CA GLU A 143 30.02 -7.70 8.63
C GLU A 143 29.15 -6.81 7.74
N ILE A 144 29.51 -5.54 7.67
CA ILE A 144 28.87 -4.54 6.82
C ILE A 144 29.98 -3.72 6.16
N ASP A 145 29.89 -3.53 4.87
CA ASP A 145 30.79 -2.67 4.10
C ASP A 145 30.94 -1.30 4.77
N GLN A 146 32.18 -0.84 4.92
CA GLN A 146 32.49 0.40 5.63
C GLN A 146 31.75 1.63 5.06
N LYS A 147 31.58 1.66 3.73
CA LYS A 147 30.84 2.73 3.04
C LYS A 147 29.34 2.74 3.37
N GLU A 148 28.77 1.58 3.75
CA GLU A 148 27.34 1.43 4.04
C GLU A 148 27.03 1.65 5.52
N LYS A 149 28.02 1.64 6.41
CA LYS A 149 27.84 1.88 7.84
C LYS A 149 27.20 3.23 8.16
N ARG A 150 27.40 4.24 7.31
CA ARG A 150 26.73 5.54 7.47
C ARG A 150 25.21 5.44 7.51
N PHE A 151 24.64 4.43 6.84
CA PHE A 151 23.19 4.18 6.80
C PHE A 151 22.67 3.42 8.04
N LEU A 152 23.48 3.24 9.07
CA LEU A 152 23.08 2.85 10.41
C LEU A 152 22.87 4.05 11.35
N SER A 153 23.32 5.24 10.94
CA SER A 153 23.32 6.42 11.79
C SER A 153 21.89 6.90 12.09
N PRO A 154 21.59 7.21 13.35
CA PRO A 154 20.34 7.87 13.70
C PRO A 154 20.33 9.30 13.16
N THR A 155 19.13 9.83 12.93
CA THR A 155 18.90 11.23 12.57
C THR A 155 17.73 11.78 13.38
N PRO A 156 17.48 13.09 13.38
CA PRO A 156 16.31 13.66 14.04
C PRO A 156 14.97 13.12 13.52
N LEU A 157 14.91 12.57 12.29
CA LEU A 157 13.68 11.99 11.74
C LEU A 157 13.67 10.45 11.79
N THR A 158 14.84 9.80 11.91
CA THR A 158 14.97 8.34 12.03
C THR A 158 15.71 8.01 13.31
N GLN A 159 15.06 8.19 14.46
CA GLN A 159 15.66 8.11 15.81
C GLN A 159 16.01 6.65 16.21
N ALA A 160 16.88 5.99 15.43
CA ALA A 160 17.27 4.59 15.62
C ALA A 160 17.97 4.31 16.98
N ASP A 161 18.52 5.32 17.61
CA ASP A 161 19.15 5.27 18.92
C ASP A 161 18.17 5.38 20.09
N ASN A 162 16.92 5.76 19.84
CA ASN A 162 15.90 5.89 20.87
C ASN A 162 15.56 4.54 21.51
N ILE A 163 15.44 4.52 22.83
CA ILE A 163 15.21 3.29 23.60
C ILE A 163 13.92 2.55 23.21
N ARG A 164 12.88 3.26 22.85
CA ARG A 164 11.58 2.68 22.46
C ARG A 164 11.65 2.05 21.07
N ILE A 165 12.33 2.72 20.13
CA ILE A 165 12.60 2.19 18.78
C ILE A 165 13.46 0.93 18.90
N LYS A 166 14.54 0.95 19.69
CA LYS A 166 15.41 -0.23 19.93
C LYS A 166 14.63 -1.40 20.54
N ALA A 167 13.81 -1.14 21.54
CA ALA A 167 13.05 -2.19 22.21
C ALA A 167 12.04 -2.84 21.26
N LEU A 168 11.31 -2.05 20.46
CA LEU A 168 10.39 -2.55 19.47
C LEU A 168 11.13 -3.33 18.38
N ALA A 169 12.17 -2.78 17.81
CA ALA A 169 12.96 -3.41 16.76
C ALA A 169 13.54 -4.77 17.19
N ALA A 170 14.10 -4.84 18.40
CA ALA A 170 14.61 -6.08 18.98
C ALA A 170 13.49 -7.13 19.19
N ASN A 171 12.30 -6.68 19.60
CA ASN A 171 11.15 -7.58 19.75
C ASN A 171 10.66 -8.11 18.40
N LEU A 172 10.57 -7.24 17.39
CA LEU A 172 10.14 -7.62 16.05
C LEU A 172 11.12 -8.58 15.38
N ALA A 173 12.41 -8.36 15.52
CA ALA A 173 13.45 -9.22 14.94
C ALA A 173 13.77 -10.47 15.79
N LYS A 174 13.02 -10.69 16.89
CA LYS A 174 13.24 -11.85 17.76
C LYS A 174 12.95 -13.16 17.05
N GLY A 175 13.93 -14.05 17.05
CA GLY A 175 13.84 -15.36 16.40
C GLY A 175 14.10 -15.34 14.90
N ALA A 176 14.51 -14.20 14.33
CA ALA A 176 15.02 -14.15 12.97
C ALA A 176 16.46 -14.71 12.93
N ASP A 177 16.69 -15.72 12.10
CA ASP A 177 18.00 -16.31 11.85
C ASP A 177 18.69 -15.73 10.62
N THR A 178 17.94 -15.02 9.78
CA THR A 178 18.39 -14.40 8.52
C THR A 178 18.00 -12.94 8.48
N GLU A 179 18.77 -12.14 7.74
CA GLU A 179 18.49 -10.72 7.54
C GLU A 179 17.12 -10.53 6.86
N GLU A 180 16.82 -11.32 5.84
CA GLU A 180 15.52 -11.27 5.14
C GLU A 180 14.36 -11.43 6.12
N SER A 181 14.44 -12.41 7.02
CA SER A 181 13.39 -12.63 8.02
C SER A 181 13.21 -11.43 8.94
N ALA A 182 14.31 -10.83 9.42
CA ALA A 182 14.25 -9.62 10.25
C ALA A 182 13.65 -8.42 9.49
N VAL A 183 14.06 -8.22 8.24
CA VAL A 183 13.54 -7.14 7.37
C VAL A 183 12.04 -7.29 7.17
N ILE A 184 11.58 -8.47 6.76
CA ILE A 184 10.16 -8.71 6.49
C ILE A 184 9.30 -8.58 7.75
N GLN A 185 9.76 -9.08 8.90
CA GLN A 185 9.04 -8.92 10.17
C GLN A 185 8.87 -7.44 10.55
N ILE A 186 9.91 -6.63 10.39
CA ILE A 186 9.89 -5.20 10.70
C ILE A 186 8.98 -4.44 9.71
N LEU A 187 9.17 -4.63 8.41
CA LEU A 187 8.40 -3.92 7.40
C LEU A 187 6.91 -4.28 7.45
N ASN A 188 6.59 -5.56 7.63
CA ASN A 188 5.23 -6.02 7.81
C ASN A 188 4.57 -5.35 9.01
N TRP A 189 5.29 -5.27 10.13
CA TRP A 189 4.75 -4.60 11.32
C TRP A 189 4.42 -3.13 11.05
N VAL A 190 5.30 -2.41 10.35
CA VAL A 190 5.06 -0.99 10.01
C VAL A 190 3.80 -0.84 9.18
N VAL A 191 3.67 -1.63 8.13
CA VAL A 191 2.50 -1.56 7.25
C VAL A 191 1.21 -1.94 8.00
N ASP A 192 1.24 -2.91 8.93
CA ASP A 192 0.07 -3.32 9.73
C ASP A 192 -0.35 -2.28 10.77
N ASN A 193 0.60 -1.52 11.31
CA ASN A 193 0.37 -0.67 12.47
C ASN A 193 0.30 0.82 12.17
N VAL A 194 0.77 1.26 11.00
CA VAL A 194 0.73 2.66 10.59
C VAL A 194 -0.39 2.89 9.58
N LYS A 195 -1.22 3.90 9.83
CA LYS A 195 -2.30 4.32 8.93
C LYS A 195 -1.88 5.56 8.17
N TYR A 196 -2.21 5.59 6.89
CA TYR A 196 -1.91 6.75 6.07
C TYR A 196 -2.73 7.97 6.49
N THR A 197 -2.04 9.10 6.62
CA THR A 197 -2.63 10.43 6.74
C THR A 197 -1.85 11.40 5.88
N THR A 198 -2.54 12.28 5.20
CA THR A 198 -1.93 13.17 4.21
C THR A 198 -1.08 14.26 4.82
N ASN A 199 -1.38 14.66 6.03
CA ASN A 199 -0.78 15.83 6.66
C ASN A 199 -0.49 15.61 8.13
N PRO A 200 0.49 14.76 8.44
CA PRO A 200 0.92 14.59 9.81
C PRO A 200 1.61 15.88 10.31
N PRO A 201 1.41 16.30 11.55
CA PRO A 201 2.09 17.47 12.13
C PRO A 201 3.61 17.26 12.27
N HIS A 202 4.07 16.00 12.34
CA HIS A 202 5.48 15.61 12.43
C HIS A 202 5.78 14.43 11.52
N TYR A 203 6.99 14.39 10.98
CA TYR A 203 7.42 13.38 10.00
C TYR A 203 8.42 12.37 10.57
N ASP A 204 8.71 12.45 11.86
CA ASP A 204 9.72 11.60 12.51
C ASP A 204 9.16 10.24 12.94
N ALA A 205 10.09 9.30 13.17
CA ALA A 205 9.77 7.91 13.51
C ALA A 205 9.05 7.78 14.87
N LEU A 206 9.40 8.61 15.87
CA LEU A 206 8.76 8.57 17.19
C LEU A 206 7.32 9.05 17.13
N TYR A 207 7.05 10.14 16.42
CA TYR A 207 5.67 10.57 16.17
C TYR A 207 4.85 9.46 15.53
N THR A 208 5.41 8.80 14.51
CA THR A 208 4.72 7.71 13.81
C THR A 208 4.47 6.52 14.74
N LEU A 209 5.44 6.17 15.57
CA LEU A 209 5.30 5.10 16.57
C LEU A 209 4.22 5.42 17.60
N ASP A 210 4.14 6.68 18.04
CA ASP A 210 3.20 7.11 19.09
C ASP A 210 1.77 7.20 18.60
N THR A 211 1.58 7.68 17.38
CA THR A 211 0.25 7.95 16.83
C THR A 211 -0.29 6.80 15.96
N GLY A 212 0.58 5.94 15.46
CA GLY A 212 0.22 4.94 14.45
C GLY A 212 -0.29 5.55 13.15
N THR A 213 0.11 6.81 12.84
CA THR A 213 -0.35 7.52 11.64
C THR A 213 0.79 8.27 10.98
N GLY A 214 0.72 8.43 9.66
CA GLY A 214 1.72 9.18 8.92
C GLY A 214 1.55 9.11 7.41
N ASN A 215 2.39 9.84 6.70
CA ASN A 215 2.48 9.78 5.24
C ASN A 215 3.67 8.92 4.77
N CYS A 216 3.98 8.90 3.48
CA CYS A 216 5.08 8.11 2.92
C CYS A 216 6.42 8.33 3.63
N GLN A 217 6.73 9.57 4.05
CA GLN A 217 7.94 9.86 4.80
C GLN A 217 7.92 9.21 6.19
N ASN A 218 6.78 9.23 6.87
CA ASN A 218 6.61 8.60 8.19
C ASN A 218 6.78 7.08 8.13
N PHE A 219 6.15 6.43 7.16
CA PHE A 219 6.32 4.99 6.93
C PHE A 219 7.79 4.64 6.69
N SER A 220 8.46 5.42 5.84
CA SER A 220 9.88 5.24 5.53
C SER A 220 10.76 5.49 6.75
N HIS A 221 10.55 6.59 7.48
CA HIS A 221 11.36 6.94 8.65
C HIS A 221 11.24 5.91 9.78
N LEU A 222 10.02 5.45 10.09
CA LEU A 222 9.82 4.43 11.12
C LEU A 222 10.45 3.09 10.70
N SER A 223 10.25 2.66 9.45
CA SER A 223 10.88 1.45 8.91
C SER A 223 12.41 1.51 9.02
N ILE A 224 12.99 2.62 8.55
CA ILE A 224 14.44 2.85 8.59
C ILE A 224 14.97 2.89 10.02
N ALA A 225 14.27 3.57 10.92
CA ALA A 225 14.66 3.65 12.34
C ALA A 225 14.70 2.25 12.99
N LEU A 226 13.69 1.43 12.75
CA LEU A 226 13.61 0.06 13.28
C LEU A 226 14.70 -0.84 12.68
N LEU A 227 14.94 -0.79 11.37
CA LEU A 227 15.98 -1.56 10.70
C LEU A 227 17.38 -1.17 11.21
N ARG A 228 17.69 0.12 11.28
CA ARG A 228 18.96 0.61 11.80
C ARG A 228 19.17 0.24 13.27
N ALA A 229 18.12 0.25 14.07
CA ALA A 229 18.19 -0.09 15.49
C ALA A 229 18.62 -1.54 15.75
N VAL A 230 18.41 -2.45 14.79
CA VAL A 230 18.87 -3.84 14.83
C VAL A 230 20.11 -4.09 13.97
N GLY A 231 20.76 -3.03 13.49
CA GLY A 231 22.02 -3.12 12.76
C GLY A 231 21.89 -3.41 11.26
N ILE A 232 20.73 -3.22 10.66
CA ILE A 232 20.49 -3.37 9.23
C ILE A 232 20.58 -1.99 8.55
N PRO A 233 21.52 -1.75 7.61
CA PRO A 233 21.61 -0.47 6.92
C PRO A 233 20.40 -0.23 6.04
N ALA A 234 19.78 0.94 6.20
CA ALA A 234 18.62 1.35 5.42
C ALA A 234 18.69 2.84 5.10
N LYS A 235 18.24 3.23 3.91
CA LYS A 235 18.20 4.61 3.44
C LYS A 235 16.85 4.99 2.89
N VAL A 236 16.50 6.26 3.03
CA VAL A 236 15.30 6.81 2.40
C VAL A 236 15.57 7.09 0.93
N VAL A 237 14.55 6.92 0.11
CA VAL A 237 14.55 7.27 -1.31
C VAL A 237 13.45 8.29 -1.53
N GLY A 238 13.74 9.34 -2.27
CA GLY A 238 12.80 10.33 -2.76
C GLY A 238 12.63 10.25 -4.27
N GLY A 239 11.43 10.45 -4.73
CA GLY A 239 11.12 10.46 -6.14
C GLY A 239 9.67 10.81 -6.43
N ILE A 240 9.19 10.43 -7.58
CA ILE A 240 7.80 10.59 -7.99
C ILE A 240 7.18 9.24 -8.31
N THR A 241 5.87 9.13 -8.10
CA THR A 241 5.09 7.99 -8.53
C THR A 241 4.09 8.39 -9.61
N LEU A 242 3.72 7.43 -10.45
CA LEU A 242 2.84 7.61 -11.60
C LEU A 242 1.61 6.71 -11.47
N ASN A 243 0.41 7.26 -11.67
CA ASN A 243 -0.86 6.62 -11.32
C ASN A 243 -1.43 5.64 -12.37
N LYS A 244 -0.65 5.24 -13.39
CA LYS A 244 -1.13 4.24 -14.34
C LYS A 244 -1.20 2.86 -13.69
N SER A 245 -2.40 2.29 -13.64
CA SER A 245 -2.61 0.94 -13.14
C SER A 245 -1.97 -0.13 -14.04
N TRP A 246 -1.67 -1.28 -13.47
CA TRP A 246 -1.19 -2.46 -14.18
C TRP A 246 -1.84 -3.72 -13.63
N LYS A 247 -1.90 -4.78 -14.46
CA LYS A 247 -2.60 -6.02 -14.16
C LYS A 247 -1.65 -7.20 -14.17
N VAL A 248 -1.79 -8.07 -13.17
CA VAL A 248 -1.13 -9.38 -13.15
C VAL A 248 -2.19 -10.45 -13.37
N PRO A 249 -2.11 -11.20 -14.46
CA PRO A 249 -3.03 -12.31 -14.68
C PRO A 249 -2.79 -13.39 -13.62
N LEU A 250 -3.83 -13.79 -12.93
CA LEU A 250 -3.89 -14.95 -12.07
C LEU A 250 -4.59 -16.08 -12.82
N LYS A 251 -4.52 -17.32 -12.32
CA LYS A 251 -5.23 -18.45 -12.97
C LYS A 251 -6.73 -18.19 -13.16
N ASN A 252 -7.32 -17.33 -12.32
CA ASN A 252 -8.76 -17.07 -12.27
C ASN A 252 -9.05 -15.63 -11.89
N GLY A 253 -8.71 -14.72 -12.79
CA GLY A 253 -8.88 -13.29 -12.59
C GLY A 253 -7.60 -12.51 -12.82
N SER A 254 -7.51 -11.34 -12.29
CA SER A 254 -6.30 -10.53 -12.33
C SER A 254 -6.13 -9.75 -11.03
N LEU A 255 -4.90 -9.65 -10.58
CA LEU A 255 -4.51 -8.68 -9.56
C LEU A 255 -4.27 -7.34 -10.27
N VAL A 256 -4.99 -6.32 -9.86
CA VAL A 256 -4.81 -4.96 -10.39
C VAL A 256 -4.10 -4.12 -9.34
N GLN A 257 -3.11 -3.39 -9.78
CA GLN A 257 -2.32 -2.51 -8.94
C GLN A 257 -2.29 -1.11 -9.54
N SER A 258 -2.45 -0.11 -8.70
CA SER A 258 -2.19 1.30 -9.01
C SER A 258 -1.49 1.96 -7.84
N ILE A 259 -0.89 3.11 -8.09
CA ILE A 259 -0.23 3.92 -7.07
C ILE A 259 -0.61 5.37 -7.32
N GLY A 260 -0.68 6.18 -6.27
CA GLY A 260 -0.93 7.61 -6.41
C GLY A 260 0.13 8.32 -7.24
N GLN A 261 -0.22 9.46 -7.82
CA GLN A 261 0.70 10.30 -8.59
C GLN A 261 1.23 11.46 -7.76
N GLY A 262 2.53 11.71 -7.88
CA GLY A 262 3.19 12.86 -7.23
C GLY A 262 4.47 12.50 -6.52
N GLY A 263 4.95 13.42 -5.68
CA GLY A 263 6.13 13.19 -4.85
C GLY A 263 5.92 12.06 -3.85
N HIS A 264 6.88 11.14 -3.78
CA HIS A 264 6.80 9.95 -2.93
C HIS A 264 8.13 9.64 -2.26
N ALA A 265 8.05 8.99 -1.09
CA ALA A 265 9.20 8.51 -0.35
C ALA A 265 9.02 7.03 -0.01
N TRP A 266 10.09 6.26 -0.22
CA TRP A 266 10.19 4.85 0.12
C TRP A 266 11.58 4.54 0.70
N LEU A 267 11.98 3.28 0.79
CA LEU A 267 13.27 2.91 1.36
C LEU A 267 14.02 1.89 0.52
N GLU A 268 15.33 1.83 0.71
CA GLU A 268 16.17 0.74 0.27
C GLU A 268 16.88 0.13 1.48
N VAL A 269 16.95 -1.21 1.51
CA VAL A 269 17.61 -2.00 2.55
C VAL A 269 18.84 -2.66 1.96
N TYR A 270 19.95 -2.63 2.67
CA TYR A 270 21.21 -3.22 2.22
C TYR A 270 21.37 -4.65 2.70
N PHE A 271 21.56 -5.55 1.76
CA PHE A 271 21.96 -6.94 1.99
C PHE A 271 23.42 -7.13 1.58
N PRO A 272 24.30 -7.66 2.43
CA PRO A 272 25.74 -7.75 2.15
C PRO A 272 26.10 -8.48 0.85
N ASP A 273 25.32 -9.49 0.48
CA ASP A 273 25.54 -10.36 -0.69
C ASP A 273 24.70 -9.99 -1.91
N ILE A 274 23.68 -9.16 -1.76
CA ILE A 274 22.78 -8.73 -2.84
C ILE A 274 22.99 -7.24 -3.20
N GLY A 275 23.33 -6.42 -2.23
CA GLY A 275 23.34 -4.96 -2.33
C GLY A 275 22.01 -4.33 -1.88
N TRP A 276 21.69 -3.17 -2.43
CA TRP A 276 20.50 -2.40 -2.08
C TRP A 276 19.23 -2.94 -2.74
N VAL A 277 18.24 -3.27 -1.94
CA VAL A 277 16.92 -3.77 -2.37
C VAL A 277 15.85 -2.76 -1.99
N PRO A 278 15.03 -2.30 -2.95
CA PRO A 278 13.97 -1.31 -2.68
C PRO A 278 12.73 -1.96 -2.09
N TYR A 279 12.10 -1.25 -1.14
CA TYR A 279 10.82 -1.58 -0.52
C TYR A 279 9.97 -0.33 -0.36
N ASP A 280 8.66 -0.45 -0.56
CA ASP A 280 7.70 0.60 -0.23
C ASP A 280 6.81 0.13 0.94
N ALA A 281 7.14 0.56 2.15
CA ALA A 281 6.43 0.16 3.35
C ALA A 281 5.05 0.83 3.51
N GLN A 282 4.72 1.82 2.69
CA GLN A 282 3.40 2.43 2.67
C GLN A 282 2.39 1.55 1.94
N GLN A 283 2.83 0.85 0.91
CA GLN A 283 1.99 0.03 0.07
C GLN A 283 1.86 -1.39 0.64
N SER A 284 0.73 -2.03 0.40
CA SER A 284 0.49 -3.40 0.85
C SER A 284 1.32 -4.47 0.14
N HIS A 285 2.22 -4.11 -0.75
CA HIS A 285 2.99 -5.02 -1.58
C HIS A 285 4.51 -4.96 -1.41
N LEU A 286 5.01 -4.18 -0.51
CA LEU A 286 6.43 -4.14 -0.11
C LEU A 286 7.46 -4.17 -1.27
N PHE A 287 7.10 -3.79 -2.48
CA PHE A 287 8.05 -3.67 -3.57
C PHE A 287 7.83 -2.40 -4.40
N VAL A 288 8.89 -1.98 -5.07
CA VAL A 288 8.88 -0.80 -5.92
C VAL A 288 8.57 -1.21 -7.35
N SER A 289 7.51 -0.64 -7.91
CA SER A 289 7.07 -0.87 -9.28
C SER A 289 7.75 0.08 -10.27
N PRO A 290 7.67 -0.14 -11.61
CA PRO A 290 8.18 0.82 -12.58
C PRO A 290 7.49 2.18 -12.58
N ARG A 291 6.44 2.33 -11.77
CA ARG A 291 5.77 3.62 -11.52
C ARG A 291 6.53 4.51 -10.52
N HIS A 292 7.58 3.98 -9.88
CA HIS A 292 8.45 4.71 -8.95
C HIS A 292 9.68 5.23 -9.68
N ILE A 293 9.73 6.52 -9.93
CA ILE A 293 10.88 7.17 -10.57
C ILE A 293 11.76 7.78 -9.48
N LYS A 294 12.88 7.13 -9.22
CA LYS A 294 13.84 7.54 -8.18
C LYS A 294 14.58 8.81 -8.61
N GLN A 295 14.67 9.77 -7.69
CA GLN A 295 15.39 11.02 -7.88
C GLN A 295 16.54 11.19 -6.89
N THR A 296 16.32 10.86 -5.62
CA THR A 296 17.26 11.11 -4.53
C THR A 296 17.33 9.95 -3.54
N THR A 297 18.36 9.96 -2.71
CA THR A 297 18.53 9.04 -1.58
C THR A 297 19.23 9.75 -0.42
N GLY A 298 18.99 9.34 0.81
CA GLY A 298 19.59 9.98 1.98
C GLY A 298 19.39 9.22 3.28
N LEU A 299 19.77 9.86 4.38
CA LEU A 299 19.57 9.32 5.72
C LEU A 299 18.15 9.56 6.22
N ASP A 300 17.57 10.69 5.86
CA ASP A 300 16.17 11.04 6.14
C ASP A 300 15.62 12.01 5.08
N ALA A 301 14.37 12.45 5.26
CA ALA A 301 13.68 13.30 4.29
C ALA A 301 14.36 14.66 4.04
N ARG A 302 15.21 15.15 4.92
CA ARG A 302 15.92 16.42 4.72
C ARG A 302 16.97 16.32 3.61
N ASP A 303 17.48 15.12 3.34
CA ASP A 303 18.44 14.88 2.27
C ASP A 303 17.75 14.74 0.90
N ILE A 304 16.48 14.33 0.88
CA ILE A 304 15.80 13.97 -0.36
C ILE A 304 14.80 15.02 -0.86
N ASN A 305 14.34 15.93 0.01
CA ASN A 305 13.27 16.87 -0.33
C ASN A 305 13.77 18.06 -1.16
N ASP A 306 12.90 18.53 -2.04
CA ASP A 306 13.04 19.85 -2.65
C ASP A 306 12.89 20.95 -1.60
N SER A 307 13.46 22.10 -1.89
CA SER A 307 13.40 23.24 -0.98
C SER A 307 13.37 24.57 -1.73
N TRP A 308 12.70 25.56 -1.17
CA TRP A 308 12.72 26.92 -1.70
C TRP A 308 12.75 27.95 -0.58
N LEU A 309 13.26 29.10 -0.95
CA LEU A 309 13.23 30.27 -0.11
C LEU A 309 12.88 31.49 -0.96
N ALA A 310 12.16 32.42 -0.38
CA ALA A 310 11.77 33.66 -1.07
C ALA A 310 11.75 34.82 -0.08
N SER A 311 11.86 36.04 -0.61
CA SER A 311 11.80 37.28 0.17
C SER A 311 10.98 38.33 -0.61
N PRO A 312 10.03 39.04 0.07
CA PRO A 312 9.77 39.06 1.52
C PRO A 312 8.87 37.92 2.02
N THR A 313 8.17 37.21 1.14
CA THR A 313 7.19 36.16 1.52
C THR A 313 7.38 34.93 0.67
N LEU A 314 6.98 33.75 1.19
CA LEU A 314 6.95 32.51 0.41
C LEU A 314 5.73 32.52 -0.52
N PRO A 315 5.93 32.32 -1.84
CA PRO A 315 4.84 32.21 -2.81
C PRO A 315 4.19 30.83 -2.73
N PRO A 316 2.88 30.72 -3.08
CA PRO A 316 2.24 29.44 -3.32
C PRO A 316 2.98 28.66 -4.40
N PHE A 317 3.17 27.37 -4.16
CA PHE A 317 3.81 26.40 -5.06
C PHE A 317 2.79 25.39 -5.54
N ARG A 318 2.86 25.03 -6.81
CA ARG A 318 2.08 23.96 -7.43
C ARG A 318 2.98 23.12 -8.33
N GLU A 319 2.78 21.83 -8.29
CA GLU A 319 3.39 20.85 -9.19
C GLU A 319 2.29 20.07 -9.91
N ASP A 320 2.51 19.85 -11.21
CA ASP A 320 1.69 19.00 -12.07
C ASP A 320 2.61 18.02 -12.81
N ILE A 321 2.25 16.74 -12.81
CA ILE A 321 3.02 15.68 -13.45
C ILE A 321 2.13 15.01 -14.48
N GLN A 322 2.62 14.88 -15.70
CA GLN A 322 1.97 14.15 -16.78
C GLN A 322 2.92 13.05 -17.27
N ALA A 323 2.40 11.88 -17.52
CA ALA A 323 3.19 10.74 -17.96
C ALA A 323 2.53 10.06 -19.17
N ASN A 324 3.33 9.85 -20.21
CA ASN A 324 2.98 9.07 -21.38
C ASN A 324 3.81 7.79 -21.43
N PHE A 325 3.17 6.65 -21.36
CA PHE A 325 3.82 5.34 -21.40
C PHE A 325 3.98 4.88 -22.85
N VAL A 326 5.13 5.20 -23.44
CA VAL A 326 5.47 4.81 -24.82
C VAL A 326 5.61 3.29 -24.96
N ARG A 327 6.13 2.63 -23.91
CA ARG A 327 6.14 1.18 -23.74
C ARG A 327 5.74 0.84 -22.32
N ASP A 328 4.90 -0.18 -22.16
CA ASP A 328 4.35 -0.63 -20.88
C ASP A 328 4.19 -2.15 -20.90
N ASP A 329 5.33 -2.85 -20.94
CA ASP A 329 5.41 -4.31 -21.01
C ASP A 329 5.48 -4.90 -19.60
N ILE A 330 4.37 -5.40 -19.10
CA ILE A 330 4.28 -6.05 -17.80
C ILE A 330 4.00 -7.53 -18.01
N LYS A 331 5.01 -8.37 -17.70
CA LYS A 331 4.96 -9.82 -17.84
C LYS A 331 5.16 -10.47 -16.47
N LEU A 332 4.21 -10.26 -15.59
CA LEU A 332 4.23 -10.84 -14.26
C LEU A 332 3.32 -12.07 -14.18
N SER A 333 3.72 -13.00 -13.35
CA SER A 333 2.95 -14.19 -13.01
C SER A 333 3.03 -14.45 -11.51
N LEU A 334 1.99 -15.09 -10.96
CA LEU A 334 2.01 -15.61 -9.62
C LEU A 334 3.05 -16.73 -9.52
N LYS A 335 3.98 -16.62 -8.58
CA LYS A 335 4.98 -17.65 -8.28
C LYS A 335 4.55 -18.52 -7.10
N ASP A 336 4.08 -17.89 -6.04
CA ASP A 336 3.74 -18.57 -4.80
C ASP A 336 2.75 -17.74 -3.98
N ILE A 337 2.03 -18.41 -3.09
CA ILE A 337 1.20 -17.79 -2.07
C ILE A 337 1.63 -18.39 -0.73
N ARG A 338 2.20 -17.56 0.12
CA ARG A 338 2.65 -17.98 1.46
C ARG A 338 1.70 -17.48 2.53
N SER A 339 1.36 -18.33 3.48
CA SER A 339 0.68 -17.88 4.69
C SER A 339 1.65 -17.06 5.53
N ASN A 340 1.26 -15.83 5.82
CA ASN A 340 2.01 -14.91 6.66
C ASN A 340 1.02 -14.31 7.67
N PRO A 341 1.41 -14.03 8.92
CA PRO A 341 0.56 -13.32 9.87
C PRO A 341 0.20 -11.89 9.45
N SER A 342 0.85 -11.34 8.44
CA SER A 342 0.59 -10.00 7.90
C SER A 342 -0.21 -10.03 6.59
N ASN A 343 -0.95 -8.94 6.33
CA ASN A 343 -1.88 -8.79 5.19
C ASN A 343 -1.19 -8.32 3.90
N TYR A 344 0.02 -8.82 3.57
CA TYR A 344 0.73 -8.35 2.41
C TYR A 344 0.64 -9.28 1.23
N ILE A 345 0.55 -8.62 0.10
CA ILE A 345 0.17 -9.23 -1.13
C ILE A 345 1.39 -9.47 -2.01
N LEU A 346 2.34 -8.54 -2.00
CA LEU A 346 3.45 -8.55 -2.93
C LEU A 346 4.77 -8.29 -2.21
N THR A 347 5.77 -9.09 -2.52
CA THR A 347 7.13 -8.90 -2.05
C THR A 347 8.14 -9.32 -3.08
N ASN A 348 9.31 -8.73 -3.06
CA ASN A 348 10.47 -9.29 -3.73
C ASN A 348 10.78 -10.64 -3.10
N ALA A 349 10.89 -11.68 -3.92
CA ALA A 349 11.21 -13.01 -3.43
C ALA A 349 12.71 -13.07 -3.10
N ILE A 350 13.05 -12.70 -1.87
CA ILE A 350 14.36 -13.02 -1.30
C ILE A 350 14.22 -14.36 -0.58
N VAL A 351 15.01 -15.34 -1.00
CA VAL A 351 15.06 -16.64 -0.36
C VAL A 351 16.33 -16.71 0.45
N ALA A 352 16.17 -16.86 1.76
CA ALA A 352 17.29 -17.08 2.65
C ALA A 352 17.75 -18.55 2.53
N HIS A 353 18.98 -18.75 2.11
CA HIS A 353 19.64 -20.05 2.10
C HIS A 353 20.54 -20.17 3.33
N VAL A 354 19.97 -20.71 4.42
CA VAL A 354 20.79 -21.20 5.53
C VAL A 354 21.09 -22.66 5.24
N ALA A 355 22.36 -22.98 4.96
CA ALA A 355 22.81 -24.38 4.92
C ALA A 355 22.66 -24.94 6.35
N LYS A 356 21.57 -25.66 6.60
CA LYS A 356 21.45 -26.42 7.84
C LYS A 356 22.53 -27.50 7.84
N PRO A 357 23.32 -27.66 8.93
CA PRO A 357 24.22 -28.79 9.04
C PRO A 357 23.37 -30.06 8.94
N VAL A 358 23.68 -30.92 7.98
CA VAL A 358 23.03 -32.22 7.82
C VAL A 358 23.45 -33.09 8.99
N VAL A 359 22.62 -33.14 10.03
CA VAL A 359 22.72 -34.20 11.03
C VAL A 359 21.91 -35.37 10.47
N GLU A 360 22.58 -36.31 9.86
CA GLU A 360 21.97 -37.60 9.48
C GLU A 360 21.55 -38.34 10.76
N ILE A 361 20.27 -38.21 11.10
CA ILE A 361 19.63 -39.13 12.03
C ILE A 361 18.88 -40.13 11.16
N PRO A 362 19.18 -41.44 11.22
CA PRO A 362 18.42 -42.44 10.50
C PRO A 362 16.98 -42.41 11.00
N GLN A 363 16.05 -41.93 10.20
CA GLN A 363 14.63 -42.03 10.52
C GLN A 363 14.08 -43.39 10.05
N PRO A 364 13.25 -44.06 10.87
CA PRO A 364 12.48 -45.21 10.42
C PRO A 364 11.50 -44.76 9.34
N GLU A 365 11.44 -45.52 8.24
CA GLU A 365 10.53 -45.31 7.13
C GLU A 365 9.08 -45.16 7.60
N ARG A 366 8.54 -43.89 7.48
CA ARG A 366 7.09 -43.69 7.60
C ARG A 366 6.47 -43.92 6.23
N PRO A 367 5.30 -44.57 6.18
CA PRO A 367 4.57 -44.68 4.91
C PRO A 367 4.25 -43.28 4.41
N THR A 368 4.64 -43.03 3.17
CA THR A 368 4.38 -41.79 2.41
C THR A 368 2.89 -41.50 2.37
N PRO A 369 2.43 -40.36 2.95
CA PRO A 369 1.07 -39.91 2.71
C PRO A 369 0.94 -39.59 1.20
N LYS A 370 -0.14 -40.07 0.58
CA LYS A 370 -0.51 -39.64 -0.77
C LYS A 370 -0.59 -38.11 -0.76
N PRO A 371 -0.04 -37.40 -1.77
CA PRO A 371 -0.08 -35.96 -1.82
C PRO A 371 -1.53 -35.49 -1.86
N THR A 372 -1.97 -34.85 -0.78
CA THR A 372 -3.20 -34.06 -0.78
C THR A 372 -2.90 -32.81 -1.60
N LYS A 373 -3.57 -32.66 -2.72
CA LYS A 373 -3.42 -31.44 -3.57
C LYS A 373 -3.62 -30.21 -2.69
N ALA A 374 -2.64 -29.32 -2.69
CA ALA A 374 -2.71 -28.05 -1.94
C ALA A 374 -3.84 -27.20 -2.52
N MET A 375 -4.81 -26.83 -1.69
CA MET A 375 -5.86 -25.88 -2.07
C MET A 375 -5.21 -24.51 -2.33
N GLU A 376 -5.44 -23.93 -3.51
CA GLU A 376 -4.88 -22.64 -3.91
C GLU A 376 -5.67 -21.50 -3.27
N ARG A 377 -5.07 -20.83 -2.27
CA ARG A 377 -5.62 -19.62 -1.68
C ARG A 377 -5.30 -18.41 -2.53
N VAL A 378 -6.26 -17.49 -2.65
CA VAL A 378 -6.13 -16.26 -3.41
C VAL A 378 -6.73 -15.07 -2.67
N GLU A 379 -6.14 -13.92 -2.92
CA GLU A 379 -6.71 -12.61 -2.58
C GLU A 379 -6.55 -11.70 -3.80
N PHE A 380 -7.63 -11.05 -4.22
CA PHE A 380 -7.63 -10.15 -5.36
C PHE A 380 -8.69 -9.06 -5.17
N GLY A 381 -8.60 -8.01 -5.97
CA GLY A 381 -9.54 -6.88 -5.94
C GLY A 381 -8.89 -5.57 -6.35
N ASN A 382 -9.62 -4.47 -6.16
CA ASN A 382 -9.11 -3.12 -6.31
C ASN A 382 -8.54 -2.67 -4.95
N MET A 383 -7.26 -2.97 -4.73
CA MET A 383 -6.64 -2.88 -3.40
C MET A 383 -5.82 -1.63 -3.18
N ASP A 384 -5.62 -0.85 -4.23
CA ASP A 384 -4.85 0.37 -4.13
C ASP A 384 -5.64 1.49 -3.45
N PHE A 385 -4.89 2.35 -2.78
CA PHE A 385 -5.49 3.52 -2.16
C PHE A 385 -5.84 4.55 -3.22
N PRO A 386 -7.01 5.21 -3.11
CA PRO A 386 -7.30 6.36 -3.96
C PRO A 386 -6.12 7.32 -3.90
N SER A 387 -5.78 7.88 -5.05
CA SER A 387 -4.60 8.74 -5.20
C SER A 387 -4.70 9.97 -4.31
N MET A 388 -4.20 9.84 -3.09
CA MET A 388 -4.08 10.95 -2.15
C MET A 388 -2.73 11.66 -2.29
N VAL A 389 -1.92 11.28 -3.26
CA VAL A 389 -0.52 11.68 -3.39
C VAL A 389 -0.34 13.06 -4.02
N ASP A 390 -1.29 13.54 -4.80
CA ASP A 390 -1.30 14.92 -5.33
C ASP A 390 -1.20 16.01 -4.27
N ILE A 391 -1.42 15.61 -3.04
CA ILE A 391 -1.38 16.41 -1.85
C ILE A 391 0.02 16.84 -1.47
N PHE A 392 0.99 15.97 -1.66
CA PHE A 392 2.35 16.30 -1.25
C PHE A 392 2.95 17.43 -2.04
N ALA A 393 2.64 17.49 -3.32
CA ALA A 393 3.05 18.60 -4.16
C ALA A 393 2.46 19.92 -3.66
N ASN A 394 1.26 19.90 -3.09
CA ASN A 394 0.53 21.10 -2.71
C ASN A 394 0.75 21.53 -1.26
N THR A 395 1.31 20.68 -0.42
CA THR A 395 1.50 21.00 1.02
C THR A 395 2.81 21.72 1.30
N LYS A 396 3.70 21.73 0.34
CA LYS A 396 5.01 22.34 0.53
C LYS A 396 4.90 23.86 0.70
N GLY A 397 5.36 24.32 1.84
CA GLY A 397 5.57 25.73 2.14
C GLY A 397 4.43 26.45 2.81
N GLU A 398 3.19 26.02 2.68
CA GLU A 398 2.07 26.78 3.23
C GLU A 398 1.01 25.99 3.97
N GLY A 399 1.04 24.68 3.91
CA GLY A 399 -0.07 23.88 4.42
C GLY A 399 -1.41 24.19 3.73
N ARG A 400 -1.38 24.74 2.52
CA ARG A 400 -2.56 25.23 1.79
C ARG A 400 -2.98 24.37 0.60
N GLY A 401 -2.22 23.38 0.26
CA GLY A 401 -2.56 22.42 -0.79
C GLY A 401 -3.77 21.54 -0.48
N TYR A 402 -4.27 21.63 0.75
CA TYR A 402 -5.32 20.78 1.28
C TYR A 402 -6.69 20.94 0.65
N LYS A 403 -6.96 22.05 -0.02
CA LYS A 403 -8.26 22.27 -0.66
C LYS A 403 -8.59 21.27 -1.77
N THR A 404 -7.57 20.65 -2.33
CA THR A 404 -7.76 19.55 -3.30
C THR A 404 -7.96 18.21 -2.61
N LEU A 405 -7.69 18.12 -1.33
CA LEU A 405 -7.80 16.94 -0.48
C LEU A 405 -9.16 16.75 0.15
N ASP A 406 -9.94 17.81 0.24
CA ASP A 406 -11.33 17.76 0.68
C ASP A 406 -12.25 17.04 -0.33
N LYS A 407 -11.72 16.61 -1.48
CA LYS A 407 -12.40 15.63 -2.32
C LYS A 407 -12.10 14.26 -1.79
N GLU A 408 -12.92 13.80 -0.87
CA GLU A 408 -13.04 12.40 -0.58
C GLU A 408 -13.33 11.66 -1.88
N THR A 409 -12.45 10.74 -2.25
CA THR A 409 -12.72 9.80 -3.33
C THR A 409 -13.55 8.65 -2.79
N ALA A 410 -14.74 8.98 -2.33
CA ALA A 410 -15.65 8.03 -1.71
C ALA A 410 -17.10 8.42 -1.98
N GLU A 411 -17.96 7.43 -2.10
CA GLU A 411 -19.40 7.65 -2.17
C GLU A 411 -20.07 7.42 -0.83
N TYR A 412 -21.09 8.21 -0.55
CA TYR A 412 -21.94 8.07 0.63
C TYR A 412 -22.95 6.95 0.43
N VAL A 413 -22.71 5.82 1.07
CA VAL A 413 -23.64 4.69 1.07
C VAL A 413 -24.63 4.85 2.20
N THR A 414 -25.91 4.80 1.89
CA THR A 414 -27.03 4.90 2.82
C THR A 414 -28.03 3.78 2.57
N ALA A 415 -29.15 3.78 3.30
CA ALA A 415 -30.24 2.85 3.01
C ALA A 415 -30.91 3.10 1.64
N GLU A 416 -30.78 4.31 1.10
CA GLU A 416 -31.38 4.72 -0.17
C GLU A 416 -30.39 4.75 -1.33
N TYR A 417 -29.19 5.29 -1.10
CA TYR A 417 -28.12 5.36 -2.10
C TYR A 417 -27.18 4.17 -1.95
N ILE A 418 -27.28 3.26 -2.92
CA ILE A 418 -26.63 1.95 -2.88
C ILE A 418 -25.70 1.82 -4.09
N TYR A 419 -24.54 1.25 -3.88
CA TYR A 419 -23.50 1.07 -4.91
C TYR A 419 -23.09 -0.38 -5.02
N ALA A 420 -22.67 -0.76 -6.22
CA ALA A 420 -22.18 -2.08 -6.53
C ALA A 420 -20.87 -2.04 -7.32
N GLN A 421 -19.95 -2.95 -7.02
CA GLN A 421 -18.71 -3.19 -7.73
C GLN A 421 -18.66 -4.61 -8.24
N ALA A 422 -18.37 -4.78 -9.53
CA ALA A 422 -18.22 -6.09 -10.13
C ALA A 422 -16.80 -6.66 -9.98
N PHE A 423 -16.72 -7.98 -9.98
CA PHE A 423 -15.50 -8.74 -10.14
C PHE A 423 -15.78 -10.04 -10.89
N SER A 424 -14.76 -10.62 -11.51
CA SER A 424 -14.88 -11.84 -12.30
C SER A 424 -13.98 -12.94 -11.77
N ILE A 425 -14.49 -14.18 -11.77
CA ILE A 425 -13.73 -15.38 -11.41
C ILE A 425 -13.86 -16.41 -12.51
N ALA A 426 -12.76 -17.09 -12.86
CA ALA A 426 -12.75 -18.03 -13.98
C ALA A 426 -13.04 -19.48 -13.58
N ARG A 427 -12.95 -19.83 -12.31
CA ARG A 427 -13.32 -21.16 -11.77
C ARG A 427 -13.93 -21.03 -10.36
N PRO A 428 -14.56 -22.08 -9.83
CA PRO A 428 -15.23 -22.01 -8.54
C PRO A 428 -14.32 -21.53 -7.42
N LEU A 429 -14.76 -20.51 -6.67
CA LEU A 429 -14.07 -19.91 -5.54
C LEU A 429 -14.88 -20.10 -4.27
N LYS A 430 -14.31 -20.75 -3.28
CA LYS A 430 -14.84 -20.75 -1.91
C LYS A 430 -14.41 -19.46 -1.24
N VAL A 431 -15.32 -18.51 -1.10
CA VAL A 431 -15.03 -17.19 -0.52
C VAL A 431 -14.90 -17.31 0.98
N GLU A 432 -13.78 -16.85 1.54
CA GLU A 432 -13.55 -16.79 2.97
C GLU A 432 -13.95 -15.43 3.54
N GLU A 433 -13.60 -14.36 2.84
CA GLU A 433 -13.85 -12.98 3.30
C GLU A 433 -13.90 -12.02 2.11
N ILE A 434 -14.74 -10.99 2.21
CA ILE A 434 -14.68 -9.82 1.34
C ILE A 434 -14.50 -8.59 2.20
N THR A 435 -13.54 -7.77 1.85
CA THR A 435 -13.13 -6.60 2.64
C THR A 435 -13.34 -5.33 1.82
N LEU A 436 -13.95 -4.31 2.39
CA LEU A 436 -14.19 -3.01 1.74
C LEU A 436 -13.42 -1.90 2.45
N ALA A 437 -12.91 -0.95 1.68
CA ALA A 437 -12.28 0.25 2.20
C ALA A 437 -13.34 1.31 2.53
N MET A 438 -13.56 1.54 3.82
CA MET A 438 -14.65 2.41 4.29
C MET A 438 -14.26 3.25 5.50
N HIS A 439 -15.07 4.27 5.80
CA HIS A 439 -15.15 4.89 7.11
C HIS A 439 -16.60 5.27 7.46
N LYS A 440 -16.89 5.45 8.75
CA LYS A 440 -18.17 5.97 9.22
C LYS A 440 -18.23 7.46 8.93
N PHE A 441 -19.24 7.89 8.18
CA PHE A 441 -19.52 9.30 7.96
C PHE A 441 -20.56 9.83 8.93
N GLY A 442 -21.63 9.08 9.16
CA GLY A 442 -22.74 9.53 10.01
C GLY A 442 -23.60 8.39 10.55
N GLY A 443 -24.69 8.77 11.18
CA GLY A 443 -25.64 7.85 11.81
C GLY A 443 -25.34 7.55 13.28
N ARG A 444 -26.38 7.28 14.05
CA ARG A 444 -26.29 6.94 15.47
C ARG A 444 -26.28 5.45 15.74
N ALA A 445 -27.00 4.71 14.89
CA ALA A 445 -27.12 3.26 14.99
C ALA A 445 -27.40 2.66 13.61
N GLY A 446 -27.11 1.39 13.44
CA GLY A 446 -27.41 0.66 12.21
C GLY A 446 -26.44 -0.47 11.98
N SER A 447 -26.66 -1.16 10.88
CA SER A 447 -25.82 -2.26 10.44
C SER A 447 -25.49 -2.11 8.97
N LEU A 448 -24.34 -2.65 8.59
CA LEU A 448 -23.88 -2.74 7.21
C LEU A 448 -23.71 -4.21 6.85
N TRP A 449 -24.01 -4.57 5.62
CA TRP A 449 -23.74 -5.89 5.08
C TRP A 449 -23.46 -5.78 3.59
N ILE A 450 -22.90 -6.81 3.02
CA ILE A 450 -22.75 -6.93 1.58
C ILE A 450 -23.60 -8.08 1.05
N ASP A 451 -24.17 -7.86 -0.12
CA ASP A 451 -24.73 -8.90 -0.96
C ASP A 451 -23.74 -9.19 -2.09
N VAL A 452 -23.40 -10.45 -2.29
CA VAL A 452 -22.60 -10.91 -3.43
C VAL A 452 -23.52 -11.65 -4.36
N VAL A 453 -23.86 -11.01 -5.47
CA VAL A 453 -24.86 -11.53 -6.41
C VAL A 453 -24.25 -11.80 -7.78
N LYS A 454 -24.79 -12.78 -8.49
CA LYS A 454 -24.37 -13.10 -9.85
C LYS A 454 -24.76 -11.99 -10.82
N ASP A 455 -23.94 -11.79 -11.85
CA ASP A 455 -24.26 -10.83 -12.92
C ASP A 455 -25.49 -11.28 -13.72
N ASP A 456 -26.37 -10.33 -13.99
CA ASP A 456 -27.50 -10.46 -14.91
C ASP A 456 -27.40 -9.38 -15.99
N LYS A 457 -26.80 -9.74 -17.13
CA LYS A 457 -26.67 -8.87 -18.32
C LYS A 457 -25.99 -7.53 -18.01
N GLY A 458 -24.88 -7.57 -17.27
CA GLY A 458 -24.09 -6.39 -16.92
C GLY A 458 -24.65 -5.59 -15.75
N LYS A 459 -25.54 -6.17 -14.94
CA LYS A 459 -26.14 -5.57 -13.75
C LYS A 459 -26.15 -6.55 -12.58
N PRO A 460 -26.22 -6.07 -11.31
CA PRO A 460 -26.46 -6.95 -10.17
C PRO A 460 -27.77 -7.75 -10.33
N GLY A 461 -27.65 -9.07 -10.30
CA GLY A 461 -28.79 -9.99 -10.34
C GLY A 461 -29.44 -10.19 -8.96
N MET A 462 -30.34 -11.16 -8.89
CA MET A 462 -31.08 -11.49 -7.66
C MET A 462 -30.53 -12.71 -6.93
N GLU A 463 -29.72 -13.53 -7.59
CA GLU A 463 -29.13 -14.75 -7.04
C GLU A 463 -27.78 -14.46 -6.39
N GLY A 464 -27.61 -14.82 -5.12
CA GLY A 464 -26.36 -14.59 -4.43
C GLY A 464 -26.36 -14.95 -2.94
N VAL A 465 -25.41 -14.41 -2.21
CA VAL A 465 -25.21 -14.65 -0.79
C VAL A 465 -25.05 -13.32 -0.04
N ARG A 466 -25.44 -13.31 1.22
CA ARG A 466 -25.38 -12.14 2.10
C ARG A 466 -24.39 -12.40 3.25
N SER A 467 -23.56 -11.39 3.53
CA SER A 467 -22.66 -11.41 4.67
C SER A 467 -23.40 -11.28 6.02
N PHE A 468 -22.73 -11.63 7.11
CA PHE A 468 -23.12 -11.17 8.43
C PHE A 468 -23.13 -9.63 8.48
N PRO A 469 -24.09 -9.03 9.20
CA PRO A 469 -24.10 -7.60 9.39
C PRO A 469 -22.96 -7.14 10.30
N LEU A 470 -22.29 -6.05 9.92
CA LEU A 470 -21.38 -5.29 10.77
C LEU A 470 -22.17 -4.20 11.50
N ASN A 471 -21.98 -4.07 12.80
CA ASN A 471 -22.57 -2.96 13.54
C ASN A 471 -21.83 -1.65 13.18
N LEU A 472 -22.58 -0.59 12.91
CA LEU A 472 -22.05 0.73 12.58
C LEU A 472 -21.08 1.27 13.66
N ASP A 473 -21.27 0.91 14.93
CA ASP A 473 -20.41 1.35 16.03
C ASP A 473 -19.01 0.71 16.01
N THR A 474 -18.84 -0.39 15.27
CA THR A 474 -17.52 -0.99 15.04
C THR A 474 -16.70 -0.22 14.01
N ILE A 475 -17.34 0.64 13.22
CA ILE A 475 -16.70 1.47 12.20
C ILE A 475 -16.43 2.84 12.82
N LYS A 476 -15.15 3.16 12.95
CA LYS A 476 -14.74 4.43 13.56
C LYS A 476 -14.79 5.59 12.58
N TYR A 477 -15.05 6.79 13.11
CA TYR A 477 -14.79 8.03 12.39
C TYR A 477 -13.29 8.23 12.26
N PHE A 478 -12.80 8.31 11.02
CA PHE A 478 -11.41 8.73 10.78
C PHE A 478 -11.33 9.53 9.49
N PRO A 479 -10.46 10.52 9.40
CA PRO A 479 -10.01 10.98 8.10
C PRO A 479 -9.27 9.80 7.42
N GLY A 480 -9.70 9.45 6.22
CA GLY A 480 -9.21 8.29 5.50
C GLY A 480 -10.02 7.02 5.79
N TYR A 481 -9.64 5.93 5.18
CA TYR A 481 -10.38 4.68 5.23
C TYR A 481 -9.65 3.60 6.04
N LYS A 482 -10.44 2.58 6.40
CA LYS A 482 -9.97 1.32 6.95
C LYS A 482 -10.61 0.18 6.19
N TRP A 483 -9.91 -0.92 6.07
CA TRP A 483 -10.42 -2.16 5.53
C TRP A 483 -11.32 -2.87 6.54
N PHE A 484 -12.59 -3.10 6.18
CA PHE A 484 -13.57 -3.78 7.02
C PHE A 484 -13.96 -5.12 6.40
N PRO A 485 -13.72 -6.25 7.11
CA PRO A 485 -14.05 -7.59 6.62
C PRO A 485 -15.53 -7.90 6.77
N PHE A 486 -16.13 -8.43 5.73
CA PHE A 486 -17.47 -9.02 5.70
C PHE A 486 -17.36 -10.53 5.59
N ARG A 487 -18.00 -11.24 6.52
CA ARG A 487 -18.02 -12.70 6.59
C ARG A 487 -19.39 -13.22 6.28
N PHE A 488 -19.51 -14.48 5.83
CA PHE A 488 -20.76 -15.06 5.38
C PHE A 488 -21.35 -16.03 6.39
N ALA A 489 -22.68 -15.98 6.54
CA ALA A 489 -23.43 -16.85 7.47
C ALA A 489 -23.75 -18.21 6.84
N LYS A 490 -24.02 -19.22 7.68
CA LYS A 490 -24.57 -20.52 7.27
C LYS A 490 -25.91 -20.41 6.59
N GLU A 491 -26.73 -19.45 7.03
CA GLU A 491 -28.07 -19.19 6.50
C GLU A 491 -28.17 -17.71 6.16
N SER A 492 -28.70 -17.40 4.98
CA SER A 492 -28.93 -16.01 4.61
C SER A 492 -29.98 -15.40 5.55
N PRO A 493 -29.69 -14.25 6.19
CA PRO A 493 -30.66 -13.58 7.06
C PRO A 493 -31.84 -12.99 6.29
N ASP A 494 -31.81 -13.00 4.95
CA ASP A 494 -32.84 -12.41 4.10
C ASP A 494 -33.37 -13.44 3.08
N LYS A 495 -34.69 -13.63 3.09
CA LYS A 495 -35.39 -14.53 2.18
C LYS A 495 -35.44 -14.09 0.72
N TYR A 496 -35.07 -12.82 0.46
CA TYR A 496 -35.09 -12.27 -0.91
C TYR A 496 -33.83 -12.59 -1.71
N ILE A 497 -32.75 -13.06 -1.05
CA ILE A 497 -31.56 -13.53 -1.74
C ILE A 497 -31.65 -15.05 -1.88
N GLN A 498 -31.84 -15.50 -3.11
CA GLN A 498 -31.84 -16.93 -3.42
C GLN A 498 -30.40 -17.41 -3.54
N GLY A 499 -29.95 -18.25 -2.64
CA GLY A 499 -28.62 -18.85 -2.66
C GLY A 499 -28.42 -19.81 -1.50
N GLN A 500 -27.49 -20.74 -1.63
CA GLN A 500 -27.14 -21.64 -0.55
C GLN A 500 -26.29 -20.91 0.47
N ALA A 501 -26.87 -20.71 1.62
CA ALA A 501 -26.17 -20.18 2.77
C ALA A 501 -25.18 -21.23 3.28
N SER A 502 -23.90 -20.89 3.28
CA SER A 502 -22.85 -21.71 3.86
C SER A 502 -21.88 -20.80 4.63
N ASP A 503 -21.14 -21.38 5.58
CA ASP A 503 -20.12 -20.64 6.32
C ASP A 503 -19.06 -20.00 5.39
N ASN A 504 -18.85 -20.56 4.22
CA ASN A 504 -17.97 -20.07 3.20
C ASN A 504 -18.59 -20.37 1.84
N PRO A 505 -19.34 -19.43 1.24
CA PRO A 505 -20.05 -19.68 0.00
C PRO A 505 -19.08 -20.00 -1.14
N VAL A 506 -19.53 -20.92 -2.00
CA VAL A 506 -18.80 -21.26 -3.22
C VAL A 506 -19.46 -20.51 -4.38
N LEU A 507 -18.70 -19.58 -4.96
CA LEU A 507 -19.10 -18.90 -6.19
C LEU A 507 -18.62 -19.72 -7.39
N THR A 508 -19.47 -19.97 -8.36
CA THR A 508 -19.09 -20.63 -9.64
C THR A 508 -18.33 -19.65 -10.53
N SER A 509 -17.68 -20.13 -11.59
CA SER A 509 -17.07 -19.22 -12.57
C SER A 509 -18.10 -18.23 -13.13
N GLY A 510 -17.69 -16.96 -13.28
CA GLY A 510 -18.56 -15.91 -13.80
C GLY A 510 -18.28 -14.54 -13.21
N ARG A 511 -19.10 -13.55 -13.58
CA ARG A 511 -19.06 -12.19 -13.05
C ARG A 511 -20.03 -12.07 -11.89
N TYR A 512 -19.61 -11.38 -10.83
CA TYR A 512 -20.37 -11.12 -9.61
C TYR A 512 -20.31 -9.66 -9.22
N TRP A 513 -21.25 -9.24 -8.40
CA TRP A 513 -21.36 -7.88 -7.88
C TRP A 513 -21.33 -7.90 -6.36
N ILE A 514 -20.49 -7.06 -5.78
CA ILE A 514 -20.50 -6.72 -4.35
C ILE A 514 -21.41 -5.51 -4.19
N ILE A 515 -22.48 -5.63 -3.44
CA ILE A 515 -23.42 -4.55 -3.14
C ILE A 515 -23.28 -4.20 -1.68
N LEU A 516 -22.85 -2.97 -1.36
CA LEU A 516 -22.81 -2.50 0.03
C LEU A 516 -24.17 -1.90 0.41
N ARG A 517 -24.73 -2.40 1.49
CA ARG A 517 -26.03 -1.97 2.02
C ARG A 517 -25.92 -1.48 3.45
N CYS A 518 -26.74 -0.49 3.78
CA CYS A 518 -26.87 0.08 5.12
C CYS A 518 -28.31 -0.02 5.61
N SER A 519 -28.49 -0.15 6.94
CA SER A 519 -29.80 -0.05 7.55
C SER A 519 -30.02 1.32 8.18
N LYS A 520 -31.28 1.79 8.11
CA LYS A 520 -31.76 3.01 8.80
C LYS A 520 -30.93 4.27 8.51
N ASP A 521 -30.37 4.87 9.54
CA ASP A 521 -29.62 6.12 9.52
C ASP A 521 -28.09 5.95 9.41
N ALA A 522 -27.62 4.72 9.14
CA ALA A 522 -26.21 4.47 8.91
C ALA A 522 -25.75 5.14 7.61
N ILE A 523 -24.67 5.90 7.68
CA ILE A 523 -24.01 6.53 6.54
C ILE A 523 -22.53 6.20 6.63
N VAL A 524 -22.01 5.57 5.58
CA VAL A 524 -20.59 5.25 5.45
C VAL A 524 -20.07 5.72 4.10
N ASN A 525 -18.81 6.05 4.05
CA ASN A 525 -18.11 6.29 2.81
C ASN A 525 -17.48 4.99 2.33
N TRP A 526 -17.78 4.60 1.09
CA TRP A 526 -17.06 3.54 0.39
C TRP A 526 -16.07 4.19 -0.57
N PHE A 527 -14.79 3.94 -0.36
CA PHE A 527 -13.72 4.58 -1.12
C PHE A 527 -13.57 3.96 -2.50
N TYR A 528 -13.19 4.80 -3.46
CA TYR A 528 -12.99 4.41 -4.85
C TYR A 528 -11.75 5.09 -5.46
N ILE A 529 -11.33 4.60 -6.61
CA ILE A 529 -10.29 5.19 -7.45
C ILE A 529 -10.96 5.75 -8.71
N PRO A 530 -10.76 7.06 -9.03
CA PRO A 530 -11.29 7.66 -10.25
C PRO A 530 -10.75 6.99 -11.53
N GLY A 531 -11.56 6.99 -12.57
CA GLY A 531 -11.34 6.23 -13.79
C GLY A 531 -11.81 4.79 -13.62
N ASN A 532 -11.44 3.90 -14.54
CA ASN A 532 -11.75 2.46 -14.45
C ASN A 532 -10.44 1.67 -14.30
N PRO A 533 -9.78 1.70 -13.12
CA PRO A 533 -8.51 1.03 -12.90
C PRO A 533 -8.66 -0.49 -12.76
N TYR A 534 -9.85 -0.98 -12.41
CA TYR A 534 -10.16 -2.38 -12.20
C TYR A 534 -11.20 -2.86 -13.21
N GLY A 535 -10.97 -3.99 -13.85
CA GLY A 535 -11.99 -4.64 -14.69
C GLY A 535 -12.35 -3.89 -15.98
N ASP A 536 -13.64 -3.83 -16.27
CA ASP A 536 -14.23 -3.22 -17.45
C ASP A 536 -14.90 -1.89 -17.11
N ALA A 537 -15.14 -1.05 -18.12
CA ALA A 537 -15.72 0.29 -17.92
C ALA A 537 -17.18 0.28 -17.40
N ASP A 538 -17.81 -0.88 -17.27
CA ASP A 538 -19.19 -1.05 -16.82
C ASP A 538 -19.32 -1.86 -15.52
N ASP A 539 -18.25 -1.93 -14.71
CA ASP A 539 -18.21 -2.76 -13.52
C ASP A 539 -18.50 -2.02 -12.20
N THR A 540 -18.98 -0.79 -12.27
CA THR A 540 -19.58 -0.07 -11.14
C THR A 540 -20.97 0.43 -11.46
N ARG A 541 -21.89 0.27 -10.51
CA ARG A 541 -23.26 0.70 -10.64
C ARG A 541 -23.77 1.41 -9.39
N SER A 542 -24.72 2.32 -9.57
CA SER A 542 -25.47 2.90 -8.46
C SER A 542 -26.97 2.70 -8.64
N THR A 543 -27.68 2.80 -7.55
CA THR A 543 -29.14 2.80 -7.52
C THR A 543 -29.67 3.60 -6.35
N SER A 544 -30.78 4.29 -6.56
CA SER A 544 -31.63 4.78 -5.48
C SER A 544 -32.70 3.74 -5.21
N GLN A 545 -32.77 3.13 -4.05
CA GLN A 545 -33.69 2.09 -3.61
C GLN A 545 -33.33 0.63 -3.96
N GLY A 546 -32.24 0.36 -4.67
CA GLY A 546 -31.76 -1.01 -4.90
C GLY A 546 -32.52 -1.84 -5.94
N ILE A 547 -33.28 -1.21 -6.84
CA ILE A 547 -34.10 -1.88 -7.84
C ILE A 547 -33.58 -1.63 -9.26
N ASP A 548 -33.25 -0.38 -9.58
CA ASP A 548 -32.74 -0.01 -10.91
C ASP A 548 -31.23 0.30 -10.83
N TRP A 549 -30.45 -0.47 -11.57
CA TRP A 549 -29.00 -0.36 -11.69
C TRP A 549 -28.61 0.24 -13.03
N SER A 550 -29.20 1.36 -13.40
CA SER A 550 -28.98 1.96 -14.72
C SER A 550 -27.72 2.79 -14.83
N ASP A 551 -27.27 3.39 -13.73
CA ASP A 551 -26.14 4.31 -13.76
C ASP A 551 -24.81 3.54 -13.77
N ILE A 552 -23.99 3.78 -14.80
CA ILE A 552 -22.59 3.33 -14.88
C ILE A 552 -21.71 4.45 -14.34
N LEU A 553 -20.81 4.10 -13.44
CA LEU A 553 -19.91 5.07 -12.80
C LEU A 553 -18.51 4.98 -13.42
N ASN A 554 -17.83 6.12 -13.50
CA ASN A 554 -16.47 6.20 -14.05
C ASN A 554 -15.43 6.16 -12.93
N TYR A 555 -15.54 5.16 -12.06
CA TYR A 555 -14.59 4.88 -10.98
C TYR A 555 -14.85 3.48 -10.43
N ASP A 556 -13.85 2.91 -9.76
CA ASP A 556 -13.91 1.58 -9.15
C ASP A 556 -13.72 1.64 -7.66
N PHE A 557 -14.63 1.01 -6.93
CA PHE A 557 -14.56 0.93 -5.47
C PHE A 557 -13.40 0.04 -5.01
N ASN A 558 -12.85 0.39 -3.86
CA ASN A 558 -11.81 -0.40 -3.22
C ASN A 558 -12.41 -1.59 -2.48
N PHE A 559 -12.00 -2.78 -2.86
CA PHE A 559 -12.43 -4.04 -2.29
C PHE A 559 -11.34 -5.12 -2.39
N LYS A 560 -11.49 -6.16 -1.57
CA LYS A 560 -10.67 -7.38 -1.61
C LYS A 560 -11.56 -8.59 -1.50
N VAL A 561 -11.29 -9.62 -2.28
CA VAL A 561 -11.92 -10.93 -2.18
C VAL A 561 -10.85 -11.94 -1.81
N ALA A 562 -11.00 -12.60 -0.67
CA ALA A 562 -10.11 -13.67 -0.22
C ALA A 562 -10.85 -15.01 -0.19
N GLY A 563 -10.19 -16.08 -0.63
CA GLY A 563 -10.78 -17.40 -0.66
C GLY A 563 -9.86 -18.49 -1.18
N VAL A 564 -10.46 -19.64 -1.46
CA VAL A 564 -9.77 -20.84 -1.96
C VAL A 564 -10.41 -21.28 -3.26
N PHE A 565 -9.62 -21.40 -4.32
CA PHE A 565 -10.13 -21.99 -5.55
C PHE A 565 -10.37 -23.49 -5.37
N LEU A 566 -11.51 -23.92 -5.87
CA LEU A 566 -11.86 -25.32 -5.96
C LEU A 566 -11.47 -25.89 -7.33
N GLU A 567 -11.24 -27.18 -7.40
CA GLU A 567 -10.88 -27.88 -8.64
C GLU A 567 -11.98 -27.85 -9.71
#